data_b8a63d558ec2c529e535afd13a482c8b
#
_entry.id   b8a63d558ec2c529e535afd13a482c8b
#
_cell.length_a   1.000
_cell.length_b   1.000
_cell.length_c   1.000
_cell.angle_alpha   90.00
_cell.angle_beta   90.00
_cell.angle_gamma   90.00
#
_symmetry.space_group_name_H-M   'P 1'
#
loop_
_entity.id
_entity.type
_entity.pdbx_description
1 polymer ?
#
loop_
_entity_poly.entity_id
_entity_poly.type
_entity_poly.pdbx_seq_one_letter_code
_entity_poly.pdbx_strand_id
1 'polypeptide(L)'
;MTRDRFAFTYGRIEASIKLPAGQGTWPAFWMLPQADEPNATPGFGTYGEYAQSGEIDIVEAVNLKGTPGPGGGGGGNEIFSTIHFGGTPDSGQKLQSETRYTPGED
;
A
#
# COMPACT_ATOMS: atom_id res chain seq x y z
N MET A 1 -6.96 4.93 10.69
CA MET A 1 -7.35 3.62 10.14
C MET A 1 -8.81 3.31 10.43
N THR A 2 -9.45 2.55 9.55
CA THR A 2 -10.85 2.09 9.67
C THR A 2 -10.97 0.69 10.30
N ARG A 3 -9.88 0.15 10.83
CA ARG A 3 -9.83 -1.16 11.47
C ARG A 3 -10.97 -1.34 12.45
N ASP A 4 -11.66 -2.48 12.39
CA ASP A 4 -12.80 -2.86 13.23
C ASP A 4 -14.00 -1.88 13.18
N ARG A 5 -14.01 -0.98 12.20
CA ARG A 5 -15.07 0.01 12.02
C ARG A 5 -15.75 -0.08 10.66
N PHE A 6 -14.97 -0.44 9.63
CA PHE A 6 -15.47 -0.53 8.27
C PHE A 6 -14.64 -1.50 7.45
N ALA A 7 -15.31 -2.45 6.81
CA ALA A 7 -14.73 -3.36 5.84
C ALA A 7 -15.77 -3.66 4.75
N PHE A 8 -15.31 -4.06 3.58
CA PHE A 8 -16.18 -4.48 2.48
C PHE A 8 -15.48 -5.56 1.64
N THR A 9 -16.28 -6.39 0.97
CA THR A 9 -15.76 -7.47 0.13
C THR A 9 -15.73 -7.08 -1.34
N TYR A 10 -16.71 -6.34 -1.79
CA TYR A 10 -16.83 -5.89 -3.18
C TYR A 10 -17.20 -4.42 -3.21
N GLY A 11 -16.70 -3.70 -4.21
CA GLY A 11 -17.06 -2.31 -4.37
C GLY A 11 -16.02 -1.51 -5.17
N ARG A 12 -16.24 -0.23 -5.19
CA ARG A 12 -15.34 0.76 -5.76
C ARG A 12 -14.94 1.73 -4.67
N ILE A 13 -13.66 2.04 -4.61
CA ILE A 13 -13.13 3.05 -3.70
C ILE A 13 -12.45 4.15 -4.52
N GLU A 14 -12.77 5.37 -4.21
CA GLU A 14 -12.20 6.57 -4.85
C GLU A 14 -11.94 7.64 -3.80
N ALA A 15 -10.87 8.39 -3.99
CA ALA A 15 -10.58 9.54 -3.18
C ALA A 15 -9.90 10.64 -4.01
N SER A 16 -10.26 11.88 -3.75
CA SER A 16 -9.50 13.05 -4.22
C SER A 16 -8.53 13.44 -3.12
N ILE A 17 -7.23 13.30 -3.36
CA ILE A 17 -6.20 13.43 -2.33
C ILE A 17 -5.14 14.42 -2.78
N LYS A 18 -4.82 15.39 -1.90
CA LYS A 18 -3.62 16.18 -2.02
C LYS A 18 -2.53 15.54 -1.16
N LEU A 19 -1.55 14.93 -1.82
CA LEU A 19 -0.46 14.26 -1.14
C LEU A 19 0.55 15.28 -0.57
N PRO A 20 1.02 15.10 0.67
CA PRO A 20 2.15 15.86 1.19
C PRO A 20 3.41 15.53 0.39
N ALA A 21 4.23 16.53 0.19
CA ALA A 21 5.47 16.40 -0.55
C ALA A 21 6.69 16.75 0.34
N GLY A 22 7.82 16.16 0.03
CA GLY A 22 9.09 16.43 0.70
C GLY A 22 9.90 15.17 0.97
N GLN A 23 11.17 15.38 1.26
CA GLN A 23 12.07 14.29 1.64
C GLN A 23 11.63 13.65 2.97
N GLY A 24 11.61 12.33 3.03
CA GLY A 24 11.18 11.55 4.20
C GLY A 24 9.68 11.37 4.33
N THR A 25 8.87 11.90 3.39
CA THR A 25 7.43 11.64 3.39
C THR A 25 7.10 10.31 2.69
N TRP A 26 6.08 9.63 3.19
CA TRP A 26 5.54 8.42 2.58
C TRP A 26 4.02 8.36 2.81
N PRO A 27 3.25 9.23 2.18
CA PRO A 27 1.80 9.13 2.23
C PRO A 27 1.30 7.93 1.43
N ALA A 28 0.25 7.28 1.95
CA ALA A 28 -0.38 6.14 1.30
C ALA A 28 -1.91 6.14 1.51
N PHE A 29 -2.62 5.66 0.49
CA PHE A 29 -4.02 5.30 0.57
C PHE A 29 -4.16 3.85 0.13
N TRP A 30 -4.47 2.98 1.07
CA TRP A 30 -4.26 1.55 0.94
C TRP A 30 -5.23 0.73 1.78
N MET A 31 -5.30 -0.57 1.52
CA MET A 31 -6.20 -1.50 2.17
C MET A 31 -5.46 -2.75 2.62
N LEU A 32 -5.82 -3.24 3.80
CA LEU A 32 -5.47 -4.57 4.30
C LEU A 32 -6.73 -5.42 4.47
N PRO A 33 -6.63 -6.75 4.38
CA PRO A 33 -7.72 -7.61 4.73
C PRO A 33 -8.11 -7.42 6.21
N GLN A 34 -9.39 -7.54 6.49
CA GLN A 34 -9.84 -7.60 7.86
C GLN A 34 -9.40 -8.96 8.44
N ALA A 35 -8.84 -8.92 9.65
CA ALA A 35 -8.55 -10.14 10.36
C ALA A 35 -9.86 -10.84 10.80
N ASP A 36 -9.84 -12.17 10.78
CA ASP A 36 -11.00 -12.96 11.16
C ASP A 36 -11.31 -12.89 12.66
N GLU A 37 -10.32 -12.54 13.47
CA GLU A 37 -10.45 -12.43 14.92
C GLU A 37 -10.29 -10.97 15.39
N PRO A 38 -11.12 -10.52 16.31
CA PRO A 38 -10.96 -9.22 16.94
C PRO A 38 -9.56 -9.08 17.59
N ASN A 39 -8.90 -7.97 17.32
CA ASN A 39 -7.54 -7.67 17.81
C ASN A 39 -6.40 -8.51 17.21
N ALA A 40 -6.64 -9.27 16.16
CA ALA A 40 -5.56 -9.90 15.43
C ALA A 40 -4.57 -8.86 14.86
N THR A 41 -3.36 -9.29 14.60
CA THR A 41 -2.32 -8.43 14.02
C THR A 41 -2.75 -7.93 12.64
N PRO A 42 -2.58 -6.64 12.31
CA PRO A 42 -2.86 -6.13 10.97
C PRO A 42 -2.08 -6.89 9.89
N GLY A 43 -2.74 -7.20 8.78
CA GLY A 43 -2.15 -7.98 7.71
C GLY A 43 -2.31 -9.49 7.88
N PHE A 44 -2.90 -9.95 8.98
CA PHE A 44 -3.31 -11.34 9.15
C PHE A 44 -4.80 -11.44 8.81
N GLY A 45 -5.12 -12.17 7.79
CA GLY A 45 -6.49 -12.41 7.34
C GLY A 45 -6.74 -13.91 7.16
N THR A 46 -7.86 -14.23 6.56
CA THR A 46 -8.31 -15.61 6.31
C THR A 46 -7.27 -16.49 5.62
N TYR A 47 -6.37 -15.90 4.85
CA TYR A 47 -5.40 -16.64 4.03
C TYR A 47 -3.98 -16.67 4.61
N GLY A 48 -3.78 -16.22 5.83
CA GLY A 48 -2.48 -16.27 6.53
C GLY A 48 -1.89 -14.91 6.84
N GLU A 49 -0.58 -14.90 7.05
CA GLU A 49 0.18 -13.71 7.37
C GLU A 49 0.38 -12.79 6.15
N TYR A 50 0.87 -11.60 6.42
CA TYR A 50 1.35 -10.68 5.38
C TYR A 50 2.53 -11.34 4.58
N ALA A 51 2.55 -11.36 3.25
CA ALA A 51 1.57 -10.78 2.31
C ALA A 51 0.56 -11.80 1.76
N GLN A 52 0.44 -13.00 2.36
CA GLN A 52 -0.47 -14.06 1.88
C GLN A 52 -1.92 -13.59 1.86
N SER A 53 -2.36 -12.88 2.88
CA SER A 53 -3.70 -12.31 2.94
C SER A 53 -3.90 -11.08 2.08
N GLY A 54 -2.84 -10.57 1.47
CA GLY A 54 -2.88 -9.49 0.51
C GLY A 54 -2.80 -8.10 1.12
N GLU A 55 -2.43 -7.14 0.27
CA GLU A 55 -2.49 -5.70 0.50
C GLU A 55 -2.73 -5.01 -0.84
N ILE A 56 -3.55 -4.01 -0.86
CA ILE A 56 -3.82 -3.23 -2.06
C ILE A 56 -3.50 -1.77 -1.77
N ASP A 57 -2.44 -1.27 -2.39
CA ASP A 57 -2.05 0.13 -2.32
C ASP A 57 -2.60 0.84 -3.54
N ILE A 58 -3.61 1.66 -3.33
CA ILE A 58 -4.24 2.44 -4.39
C ILE A 58 -3.28 3.54 -4.83
N VAL A 59 -2.65 4.20 -3.87
CA VAL A 59 -1.58 5.16 -4.11
C VAL A 59 -0.59 5.18 -2.95
N GLU A 60 0.68 5.20 -3.30
CA GLU A 60 1.79 5.52 -2.43
C GLU A 60 2.69 6.57 -3.09
N ALA A 61 3.30 7.44 -2.30
CA ALA A 61 4.26 8.40 -2.79
C ALA A 61 5.44 8.51 -1.81
N VAL A 62 6.58 8.00 -2.21
CA VAL A 62 7.79 8.04 -1.38
C VAL A 62 8.65 9.23 -1.82
N ASN A 63 8.97 10.14 -0.89
CA ASN A 63 9.80 11.32 -1.17
C ASN A 63 9.24 12.18 -2.32
N LEU A 64 7.94 12.36 -2.41
CA LEU A 64 7.31 13.14 -3.47
C LEU A 64 7.95 14.56 -3.56
N LYS A 65 8.38 14.96 -4.74
CA LYS A 65 9.18 16.17 -5.01
C LYS A 65 10.55 16.21 -4.31
N GLY A 66 10.99 15.09 -3.77
CA GLY A 66 12.32 14.92 -3.19
C GLY A 66 13.24 14.09 -4.08
N THR A 67 14.34 13.60 -3.51
CA THR A 67 15.27 12.69 -4.18
C THR A 67 14.85 11.23 -3.99
N PRO A 68 15.14 10.34 -4.96
CA PRO A 68 14.91 8.92 -4.78
C PRO A 68 15.58 8.37 -3.52
N GLY A 69 14.90 7.43 -2.88
CA GLY A 69 15.44 6.69 -1.74
C GLY A 69 16.52 5.68 -2.13
N PRO A 70 17.13 5.00 -1.16
CA PRO A 70 18.03 3.88 -1.42
C PRO A 70 17.36 2.85 -2.31
N GLY A 71 18.04 2.43 -3.38
CA GLY A 71 17.47 1.50 -4.37
C GLY A 71 16.68 2.18 -5.50
N GLY A 72 16.63 3.52 -5.54
CA GLY A 72 16.01 4.29 -6.64
C GLY A 72 14.49 4.35 -6.57
N GLY A 73 13.88 4.00 -5.42
CA GLY A 73 12.42 4.07 -5.24
C GLY A 73 11.94 5.46 -4.82
N GLY A 74 10.89 5.94 -5.46
CA GLY A 74 10.25 7.21 -5.17
C GLY A 74 11.05 8.43 -5.63
N GLY A 75 10.66 9.59 -5.14
CA GLY A 75 11.23 10.87 -5.53
C GLY A 75 10.56 11.49 -6.75
N GLY A 76 10.87 12.74 -7.06
CA GLY A 76 10.23 13.46 -8.15
C GLY A 76 8.72 13.49 -8.01
N ASN A 77 8.01 13.27 -9.11
CA ASN A 77 6.54 13.20 -9.14
C ASN A 77 6.00 11.76 -9.27
N GLU A 78 6.81 10.77 -8.89
CA GLU A 78 6.36 9.36 -8.98
C GLU A 78 5.38 8.99 -7.87
N ILE A 79 4.34 8.28 -8.28
CA ILE A 79 3.43 7.55 -7.38
C ILE A 79 3.36 6.09 -7.80
N PHE A 80 2.99 5.25 -6.87
CA PHE A 80 2.93 3.80 -7.06
C PHE A 80 1.52 3.30 -6.75
N SER A 81 1.08 2.30 -7.52
CA SER A 81 -0.04 1.44 -7.17
C SER A 81 0.47 0.02 -7.09
N THR A 82 0.28 -0.64 -5.97
CA THR A 82 0.88 -1.94 -5.70
C THR A 82 -0.17 -2.93 -5.20
N ILE A 83 -0.03 -4.18 -5.63
CA ILE A 83 -0.73 -5.31 -5.03
C ILE A 83 0.33 -6.23 -4.46
N HIS A 84 0.27 -6.48 -3.15
CA HIS A 84 1.08 -7.48 -2.48
C HIS A 84 0.27 -8.75 -2.27
N PHE A 85 0.85 -9.90 -2.54
CA PHE A 85 0.15 -11.18 -2.48
C PHE A 85 1.13 -12.34 -2.33
N GLY A 86 0.62 -13.49 -1.89
CA GLY A 86 1.38 -14.74 -1.86
C GLY A 86 2.61 -14.70 -0.95
N GLY A 87 3.53 -15.59 -1.24
CA GLY A 87 4.70 -15.84 -0.40
C GLY A 87 4.39 -16.80 0.74
N THR A 88 5.43 -17.19 1.45
CA THR A 88 5.30 -17.92 2.71
C THR A 88 6.14 -17.23 3.76
N PRO A 89 5.75 -17.27 5.04
CA PRO A 89 6.53 -16.66 6.12
C PRO A 89 7.99 -17.13 6.14
N ASP A 90 8.19 -18.40 5.83
CA ASP A 90 9.52 -19.04 5.85
C ASP A 90 10.40 -18.65 4.65
N SER A 91 9.81 -18.27 3.52
CA SER A 91 10.58 -17.92 2.32
C SER A 91 11.09 -16.48 2.33
N GLY A 92 10.54 -15.62 3.19
CA GLY A 92 10.80 -14.19 3.17
C GLY A 92 10.42 -13.52 1.83
N GLN A 93 9.80 -14.28 0.92
CA GLN A 93 9.40 -13.79 -0.39
C GLN A 93 7.93 -13.41 -0.37
N LYS A 94 7.68 -12.13 -0.51
CA LYS A 94 6.38 -11.60 -0.90
C LYS A 94 6.38 -11.38 -2.41
N LEU A 95 5.28 -11.73 -3.03
CA LEU A 95 5.03 -11.39 -4.42
C LEU A 95 4.36 -10.01 -4.46
N GLN A 96 4.68 -9.22 -5.46
CA GLN A 96 4.03 -7.94 -5.67
C GLN A 96 3.95 -7.64 -7.17
N SER A 97 2.91 -6.92 -7.53
CA SER A 97 2.78 -6.27 -8.83
C SER A 97 2.67 -4.77 -8.61
N GLU A 98 3.53 -4.00 -9.24
CA GLU A 98 3.64 -2.56 -9.05
C GLU A 98 3.47 -1.84 -10.39
N THR A 99 2.70 -0.77 -10.38
CA THR A 99 2.61 0.17 -11.50
C THR A 99 3.08 1.53 -11.03
N ARG A 100 4.00 2.13 -11.75
CA ARG A 100 4.49 3.49 -11.52
C ARG A 100 3.75 4.46 -12.42
N TYR A 101 3.45 5.59 -11.87
CA TYR A 101 2.76 6.65 -12.57
C TYR A 101 3.35 8.00 -12.19
N THR A 102 3.60 8.83 -13.20
CA THR A 102 4.03 10.22 -13.01
C THR A 102 2.88 11.14 -13.38
N PRO A 103 2.16 11.70 -12.41
CA PRO A 103 1.10 12.66 -12.71
C PRO A 103 1.65 13.84 -13.48
N GLY A 104 0.86 14.38 -14.40
CA GLY A 104 1.17 15.64 -15.06
C GLY A 104 1.32 16.77 -14.03
N GLU A 105 2.12 17.75 -14.36
CA GLU A 105 2.17 18.99 -13.59
C GLU A 105 0.93 19.81 -13.95
N ASP A 106 -0.02 19.90 -13.03
CA ASP A 106 -1.13 20.88 -13.05
C ASP A 106 -0.74 22.09 -12.22
#